data_1cf5fdaf6054a82530b2b91bae8903ec
#
_entry.id   1cf5fdaf6054a82530b2b91bae8903ec
#
_cell.length_a   1.000
_cell.length_b   1.000
_cell.length_c   1.000
_cell.angle_alpha   90.00
_cell.angle_beta   90.00
_cell.angle_gamma   90.00
#
_symmetry.space_group_name_H-M   'P 1'
#
loop_
_entity.id
_entity.type
_entity.pdbx_description
1 polymer ?
#
loop_
_entity_poly.entity_id
_entity_poly.type
_entity_poly.pdbx_seq_one_letter_code
_entity_poly.pdbx_strand_id
1 'polypeptide(L)'
;KQSLTIEEIDLARPKSGEVLVVIKATGICHTDYYTLSGADPEGLFPTVLGHEGAGIVVDVGPNVKSLRKGDHVIPLYTPECRECKFCLSKKTNLCQAIRSTQGRGVMPDNTSRFSMDGKPLFHYMGTSTFSNYTVVPEIALAKIREDAPFDKVCYIGCGVTTGIGAVIYTAKVEAGANVVVFGLGGIGLNVIQ
;
A
#
# COMPACT_ATOMS: atom_id res chain seq x y z
N LYS A 1 3.51 8.08 -22.31
CA LYS A 1 2.77 6.90 -21.87
C LYS A 1 3.75 5.74 -21.71
N GLN A 2 3.87 5.20 -20.50
CA GLN A 2 4.71 4.04 -20.23
C GLN A 2 3.95 2.76 -20.65
N SER A 3 4.70 1.72 -21.02
CA SER A 3 4.14 0.39 -21.26
C SER A 3 4.23 -0.41 -19.96
N LEU A 4 3.18 -1.15 -19.63
CA LEU A 4 3.22 -2.16 -18.60
C LEU A 4 3.71 -3.47 -19.19
N THR A 5 4.75 -4.05 -18.60
CA THR A 5 5.33 -5.34 -19.01
C THR A 5 5.32 -6.29 -17.83
N ILE A 6 5.34 -7.59 -18.10
CA ILE A 6 5.51 -8.63 -17.08
C ILE A 6 6.94 -9.14 -17.21
N GLU A 7 7.72 -8.95 -16.15
CA GLU A 7 9.15 -9.25 -16.12
C GLU A 7 9.49 -10.14 -14.92
N GLU A 8 10.53 -10.94 -15.07
CA GLU A 8 11.15 -11.62 -13.95
C GLU A 8 12.20 -10.67 -13.34
N ILE A 9 12.07 -10.44 -12.04
CA ILE A 9 12.91 -9.48 -11.32
C ILE A 9 13.45 -10.10 -10.03
N ASP A 10 14.58 -9.60 -9.56
CA ASP A 10 15.16 -10.00 -8.28
C ASP A 10 14.50 -9.25 -7.13
N LEU A 11 14.25 -9.98 -6.05
CA LEU A 11 13.76 -9.42 -4.79
C LEU A 11 14.73 -9.78 -3.65
N ALA A 12 15.31 -8.77 -3.02
CA ALA A 12 16.19 -8.94 -1.88
C ALA A 12 15.43 -9.43 -0.65
N ARG A 13 16.12 -10.14 0.24
CA ARG A 13 15.56 -10.58 1.53
C ARG A 13 15.19 -9.40 2.42
N PRO A 14 14.20 -9.58 3.32
CA PRO A 14 13.81 -8.55 4.26
C PRO A 14 14.96 -8.23 5.24
N LYS A 15 15.24 -6.94 5.41
CA LYS A 15 16.18 -6.43 6.41
C LYS A 15 15.49 -6.24 7.76
N SER A 16 16.19 -5.61 8.71
CA SER A 16 15.67 -5.33 10.04
C SER A 16 14.38 -4.49 9.97
N GLY A 17 13.32 -4.97 10.63
CA GLY A 17 12.00 -4.34 10.65
C GLY A 17 11.20 -4.50 9.36
N GLU A 18 11.62 -5.37 8.44
CA GLU A 18 10.96 -5.62 7.16
C GLU A 18 10.34 -7.02 7.10
N VAL A 19 9.36 -7.16 6.25
CA VAL A 19 8.57 -8.39 6.09
C VAL A 19 8.45 -8.73 4.61
N LEU A 20 8.71 -9.98 4.26
CA LEU A 20 8.46 -10.55 2.94
C LEU A 20 7.04 -11.10 2.88
N VAL A 21 6.26 -10.63 1.93
CA VAL A 21 4.87 -11.01 1.73
C VAL A 21 4.71 -11.65 0.36
N VAL A 22 4.07 -12.83 0.29
CA VAL A 22 3.52 -13.35 -0.96
C VAL A 22 2.18 -12.70 -1.22
N ILE A 23 2.03 -12.02 -2.34
CA ILE A 23 0.77 -11.39 -2.74
C ILE A 23 -0.19 -12.46 -3.27
N LYS A 24 -1.40 -12.49 -2.74
CA LYS A 24 -2.47 -13.43 -3.13
C LYS A 24 -3.53 -12.77 -3.99
N ALA A 25 -3.77 -11.48 -3.78
CA ALA A 25 -4.65 -10.67 -4.60
C ALA A 25 -4.19 -9.22 -4.58
N THR A 26 -4.45 -8.51 -5.67
CA THR A 26 -4.22 -7.08 -5.78
C THR A 26 -5.32 -6.44 -6.62
N GLY A 27 -5.81 -5.28 -6.18
CA GLY A 27 -6.73 -4.44 -6.95
C GLY A 27 -5.98 -3.61 -7.98
N ILE A 28 -6.70 -3.16 -9.00
CA ILE A 28 -6.23 -2.19 -10.00
C ILE A 28 -6.94 -0.88 -9.71
N CYS A 29 -6.23 0.11 -9.24
CA CYS A 29 -6.76 1.42 -8.93
C CYS A 29 -6.52 2.41 -10.08
N HIS A 30 -7.39 3.42 -10.19
CA HIS A 30 -7.16 4.50 -11.15
C HIS A 30 -5.85 5.26 -10.89
N THR A 31 -5.35 5.25 -9.66
CA THR A 31 -4.06 5.83 -9.28
C THR A 31 -2.89 5.13 -9.98
N ASP A 32 -2.92 3.80 -10.11
CA ASP A 32 -1.91 3.07 -10.87
C ASP A 32 -1.93 3.48 -12.36
N TYR A 33 -3.13 3.62 -12.93
CA TYR A 33 -3.29 4.08 -14.31
C TYR A 33 -2.82 5.54 -14.49
N TYR A 34 -3.11 6.42 -13.55
CA TYR A 34 -2.69 7.81 -13.56
C TYR A 34 -1.16 7.93 -13.60
N THR A 35 -0.47 7.17 -12.73
CA THR A 35 0.99 7.10 -12.72
C THR A 35 1.52 6.50 -14.03
N LEU A 36 0.97 5.36 -14.49
CA LEU A 36 1.38 4.70 -15.73
C LEU A 36 1.19 5.57 -16.98
N SER A 37 0.18 6.44 -16.99
CA SER A 37 -0.08 7.37 -18.09
C SER A 37 0.97 8.46 -18.24
N GLY A 38 1.80 8.68 -17.21
CA GLY A 38 2.78 9.77 -17.12
C GLY A 38 2.17 11.11 -16.68
N ALA A 39 0.90 11.13 -16.28
CA ALA A 39 0.24 12.35 -15.78
C ALA A 39 0.60 12.66 -14.32
N ASP A 40 1.08 11.67 -13.59
CA ASP A 40 1.50 11.80 -12.19
C ASP A 40 2.89 12.47 -12.12
N PRO A 41 2.99 13.70 -11.57
CA PRO A 41 4.28 14.39 -11.47
C PRO A 41 5.24 13.74 -10.46
N GLU A 42 4.74 12.90 -9.54
CA GLU A 42 5.54 12.14 -8.58
C GLU A 42 5.86 10.72 -9.07
N GLY A 43 5.41 10.36 -10.28
CA GLY A 43 5.64 9.03 -10.87
C GLY A 43 7.12 8.77 -11.17
N LEU A 44 7.65 7.68 -10.63
CA LEU A 44 9.03 7.24 -10.83
C LEU A 44 9.06 5.97 -11.68
N PHE A 45 10.03 5.88 -12.61
CA PHE A 45 10.22 4.71 -13.45
C PHE A 45 11.71 4.38 -13.61
N PRO A 46 12.09 3.07 -13.77
CA PRO A 46 11.21 1.89 -13.76
C PRO A 46 10.74 1.53 -12.34
N THR A 47 9.49 1.09 -12.21
CA THR A 47 8.86 0.80 -10.91
C THR A 47 7.99 -0.45 -10.97
N VAL A 48 7.83 -1.11 -9.84
CA VAL A 48 6.81 -2.16 -9.66
C VAL A 48 5.57 -1.50 -9.08
N LEU A 49 4.52 -1.37 -9.90
CA LEU A 49 3.26 -0.73 -9.53
C LEU A 49 2.43 -1.57 -8.51
N GLY A 50 1.22 -1.10 -8.21
CA GLY A 50 0.24 -1.75 -7.35
C GLY A 50 0.34 -1.31 -5.88
N HIS A 51 -0.82 -1.01 -5.28
CA HIS A 51 -0.90 -0.57 -3.88
C HIS A 51 -2.15 -1.09 -3.13
N GLU A 52 -2.99 -1.84 -3.80
CA GLU A 52 -4.18 -2.49 -3.21
C GLU A 52 -3.94 -3.99 -3.09
N GLY A 53 -3.14 -4.42 -2.11
CA GLY A 53 -2.74 -5.81 -1.97
C GLY A 53 -3.32 -6.51 -0.75
N ALA A 54 -3.32 -7.83 -0.81
CA ALA A 54 -3.50 -8.71 0.33
C ALA A 54 -2.65 -9.97 0.14
N GLY A 55 -2.09 -10.48 1.22
CA GLY A 55 -1.17 -11.61 1.12
C GLY A 55 -0.83 -12.28 2.43
N ILE A 56 0.17 -13.13 2.39
CA ILE A 56 0.64 -13.92 3.53
C ILE A 56 2.11 -13.62 3.77
N VAL A 57 2.46 -13.44 5.04
CA VAL A 57 3.85 -13.30 5.47
C VAL A 57 4.60 -14.62 5.24
N VAL A 58 5.68 -14.59 4.48
CA VAL A 58 6.50 -15.77 4.20
C VAL A 58 7.86 -15.74 4.89
N ASP A 59 8.36 -14.55 5.20
CA ASP A 59 9.60 -14.36 5.96
C ASP A 59 9.60 -13.02 6.68
N VAL A 60 10.34 -12.91 7.77
CA VAL A 60 10.48 -11.68 8.55
C VAL A 60 11.94 -11.37 8.82
N GLY A 61 12.33 -10.12 8.67
CA GLY A 61 13.66 -9.65 9.02
C GLY A 61 13.85 -9.54 10.54
N PRO A 62 15.09 -9.32 11.00
CA PRO A 62 15.38 -9.08 12.42
C PRO A 62 14.51 -7.92 12.97
N ASN A 63 14.21 -7.95 14.27
CA ASN A 63 13.45 -6.92 15.01
C ASN A 63 11.98 -6.74 14.60
N VAL A 64 11.41 -7.55 13.72
CA VAL A 64 9.96 -7.65 13.51
C VAL A 64 9.33 -8.25 14.78
N LYS A 65 8.27 -7.62 15.31
CA LYS A 65 7.67 -7.97 16.60
C LYS A 65 6.19 -8.36 16.54
N SER A 66 5.44 -7.75 15.62
CA SER A 66 3.98 -7.89 15.56
C SER A 66 3.51 -8.91 14.52
N LEU A 67 4.40 -9.34 13.63
CA LEU A 67 4.10 -10.25 12.53
C LEU A 67 5.01 -11.48 12.54
N ARG A 68 4.48 -12.59 12.05
CA ARG A 68 5.20 -13.85 11.88
C ARG A 68 4.80 -14.56 10.60
N LYS A 69 5.62 -15.50 10.15
CA LYS A 69 5.31 -16.35 9.00
C LYS A 69 3.93 -17.01 9.15
N GLY A 70 3.12 -16.92 8.10
CA GLY A 70 1.75 -17.41 8.02
C GLY A 70 0.69 -16.36 8.33
N ASP A 71 1.04 -15.22 8.90
CA ASP A 71 0.06 -14.16 9.14
C ASP A 71 -0.51 -13.61 7.83
N HIS A 72 -1.82 -13.42 7.77
CA HIS A 72 -2.50 -12.76 6.66
C HIS A 72 -2.44 -11.24 6.87
N VAL A 73 -2.09 -10.49 5.82
CA VAL A 73 -1.80 -9.07 5.91
C VAL A 73 -2.32 -8.27 4.72
N ILE A 74 -2.56 -6.99 4.97
CA ILE A 74 -2.85 -5.97 3.95
C ILE A 74 -1.73 -4.92 4.03
N PRO A 75 -1.00 -4.63 2.93
CA PRO A 75 -0.07 -3.51 2.88
C PRO A 75 -0.81 -2.17 2.88
N LEU A 76 -0.23 -1.20 3.54
CA LEU A 76 -0.74 0.17 3.66
C LEU A 76 0.22 1.13 2.99
N TYR A 77 -0.24 1.87 2.01
CA TYR A 77 0.58 2.87 1.30
C TYR A 77 0.74 4.19 2.08
N THR A 78 0.01 4.36 3.16
CA THR A 78 0.16 5.49 4.10
C THR A 78 0.48 4.99 5.51
N PRO A 79 1.65 4.34 5.73
CA PRO A 79 2.01 3.88 7.07
C PRO A 79 2.32 5.06 8.00
N GLU A 80 2.35 4.78 9.29
CA GLU A 80 2.67 5.73 10.34
C GLU A 80 4.05 5.45 10.96
N CYS A 81 4.76 6.47 11.43
CA CYS A 81 6.01 6.27 12.19
C CYS A 81 5.80 6.19 13.70
N ARG A 82 4.61 6.54 14.21
CA ARG A 82 4.22 6.62 15.63
C ARG A 82 4.99 7.63 16.49
N GLU A 83 5.88 8.42 15.88
CA GLU A 83 6.77 9.34 16.61
C GLU A 83 6.58 10.81 16.20
N CYS A 84 6.20 11.09 14.95
CA CYS A 84 6.05 12.47 14.49
C CYS A 84 4.78 13.12 15.07
N LYS A 85 4.75 14.45 15.06
CA LYS A 85 3.63 15.25 15.59
C LYS A 85 2.25 14.84 15.07
N PHE A 86 2.18 14.40 13.82
CA PHE A 86 0.92 13.95 13.22
C PHE A 86 0.49 12.59 13.76
N CYS A 87 1.41 11.63 13.86
CA CYS A 87 1.10 10.33 14.45
C CYS A 87 0.66 10.45 15.91
N LEU A 88 1.38 11.27 16.70
CA LEU A 88 1.05 11.52 18.11
C LEU A 88 -0.29 12.24 18.28
N SER A 89 -0.72 13.05 17.30
CA SER A 89 -2.03 13.71 17.30
C SER A 89 -3.14 12.88 16.65
N LYS A 90 -2.90 11.59 16.38
CA LYS A 90 -3.83 10.65 15.73
C LYS A 90 -4.22 11.03 14.28
N LYS A 91 -3.43 11.86 13.64
CA LYS A 91 -3.54 12.18 12.19
C LYS A 91 -2.49 11.40 11.41
N THR A 92 -2.49 10.09 11.57
CA THR A 92 -1.44 9.18 11.07
C THR A 92 -1.29 9.18 9.55
N ASN A 93 -2.39 9.46 8.83
CA ASN A 93 -2.41 9.67 7.38
C ASN A 93 -1.55 10.87 6.93
N LEU A 94 -1.14 11.75 7.83
CA LEU A 94 -0.26 12.89 7.56
C LEU A 94 1.18 12.64 8.02
N CYS A 95 1.57 11.39 8.26
CA CYS A 95 2.92 11.03 8.68
C CYS A 95 3.97 11.56 7.69
N GLN A 96 4.92 12.36 8.20
CA GLN A 96 5.95 12.98 7.38
C GLN A 96 7.20 12.11 7.24
N ALA A 97 7.51 11.26 8.21
CA ALA A 97 8.73 10.47 8.22
C ALA A 97 8.75 9.42 7.09
N ILE A 98 7.64 8.72 6.89
CA ILE A 98 7.53 7.69 5.85
C ILE A 98 7.51 8.32 4.45
N ARG A 99 6.84 9.46 4.29
CA ARG A 99 6.71 10.12 2.98
C ARG A 99 8.05 10.56 2.39
N SER A 100 9.03 10.84 3.23
CA SER A 100 10.37 11.27 2.79
C SER A 100 11.14 10.21 1.99
N THR A 101 10.87 8.93 2.21
CA THR A 101 11.47 7.81 1.46
C THR A 101 10.51 7.23 0.44
N GLN A 102 9.25 7.06 0.79
CA GLN A 102 8.22 6.53 -0.08
C GLN A 102 8.04 7.36 -1.37
N GLY A 103 8.03 8.69 -1.28
CA GLY A 103 7.95 9.58 -2.45
C GLY A 103 9.18 9.52 -3.37
N ARG A 104 10.28 8.91 -2.92
CA ARG A 104 11.47 8.64 -3.72
C ARG A 104 11.55 7.17 -4.20
N GLY A 105 10.50 6.41 -4.01
CA GLY A 105 10.42 5.01 -4.42
C GLY A 105 11.43 4.09 -3.74
N VAL A 106 11.80 4.38 -2.50
CA VAL A 106 12.79 3.59 -1.73
C VAL A 106 12.24 3.22 -0.35
N MET A 107 12.87 2.22 0.25
CA MET A 107 12.63 1.79 1.62
C MET A 107 13.18 2.82 2.62
N PRO A 108 12.84 2.74 3.93
CA PRO A 108 13.33 3.68 4.95
C PRO A 108 14.86 3.82 5.03
N ASP A 109 15.61 2.81 4.59
CA ASP A 109 17.08 2.83 4.52
C ASP A 109 17.63 3.47 3.23
N ASN A 110 16.78 4.11 2.41
CA ASN A 110 17.10 4.73 1.13
C ASN A 110 17.57 3.76 0.03
N THR A 111 17.28 2.47 0.16
CA THR A 111 17.60 1.46 -0.86
C THR A 111 16.33 0.79 -1.39
N SER A 112 16.40 0.14 -2.55
CA SER A 112 15.33 -0.71 -3.06
C SER A 112 15.55 -2.16 -2.67
N ARG A 113 14.46 -2.94 -2.64
CA ARG A 113 14.50 -4.41 -2.55
C ARG A 113 14.29 -5.07 -3.90
N PHE A 114 13.83 -4.32 -4.89
CA PHE A 114 13.67 -4.80 -6.26
C PHE A 114 14.86 -4.41 -7.13
N SER A 115 15.29 -5.33 -7.98
CA SER A 115 16.27 -5.06 -9.03
C SER A 115 16.00 -5.90 -10.29
N MET A 116 16.49 -5.43 -11.42
CA MET A 116 16.48 -6.13 -12.69
C MET A 116 17.82 -5.89 -13.39
N ASP A 117 18.50 -6.95 -13.79
CA ASP A 117 19.86 -6.91 -14.39
C ASP A 117 20.85 -6.11 -13.51
N GLY A 118 20.76 -6.27 -12.19
CA GLY A 118 21.61 -5.59 -11.22
C GLY A 118 21.30 -4.09 -11.01
N LYS A 119 20.27 -3.55 -11.67
CA LYS A 119 19.83 -2.16 -11.52
C LYS A 119 18.62 -2.09 -10.59
N PRO A 120 18.58 -1.16 -9.62
CA PRO A 120 17.45 -1.03 -8.72
C PRO A 120 16.19 -0.55 -9.47
N LEU A 121 15.04 -1.11 -9.08
CA LEU A 121 13.71 -0.65 -9.48
C LEU A 121 13.09 0.14 -8.32
N PHE A 122 12.26 1.13 -8.62
CA PHE A 122 11.57 1.87 -7.59
C PHE A 122 10.43 1.06 -6.96
N HIS A 123 10.22 1.27 -5.66
CA HIS A 123 8.99 0.86 -5.00
C HIS A 123 7.87 1.85 -5.31
N TYR A 124 6.69 1.33 -5.64
CA TYR A 124 5.50 2.16 -5.81
C TYR A 124 4.74 2.25 -4.49
N MET A 125 4.58 3.47 -3.98
CA MET A 125 3.87 3.74 -2.72
C MET A 125 4.33 2.89 -1.54
N GLY A 126 5.59 2.40 -1.57
CA GLY A 126 6.15 1.53 -0.54
C GLY A 126 5.54 0.13 -0.45
N THR A 127 4.69 -0.27 -1.39
CA THR A 127 3.92 -1.53 -1.36
C THR A 127 4.17 -2.44 -2.55
N SER A 128 4.17 -1.91 -3.79
CA SER A 128 4.51 -2.64 -5.03
C SER A 128 3.80 -3.98 -5.19
N THR A 129 2.47 -3.97 -5.15
CA THR A 129 1.66 -5.22 -5.09
C THR A 129 1.42 -5.89 -6.44
N PHE A 130 1.81 -5.28 -7.59
CA PHE A 130 1.80 -5.95 -8.90
C PHE A 130 3.01 -6.86 -9.08
N SER A 131 3.28 -7.67 -8.06
CA SER A 131 4.35 -8.65 -8.02
C SER A 131 3.91 -9.89 -7.24
N ASN A 132 4.56 -11.03 -7.48
CA ASN A 132 4.27 -12.24 -6.70
C ASN A 132 4.67 -12.08 -5.24
N TYR A 133 5.75 -11.34 -4.99
CA TYR A 133 6.29 -11.08 -3.66
C TYR A 133 6.68 -9.62 -3.52
N THR A 134 6.53 -9.08 -2.33
CA THR A 134 7.03 -7.73 -1.99
C THR A 134 7.66 -7.73 -0.61
N VAL A 135 8.60 -6.82 -0.39
CA VAL A 135 9.17 -6.56 0.93
C VAL A 135 8.71 -5.18 1.38
N VAL A 136 8.10 -5.12 2.55
CA VAL A 136 7.56 -3.87 3.12
C VAL A 136 7.98 -3.73 4.58
N PRO A 137 8.08 -2.52 5.12
CA PRO A 137 8.28 -2.32 6.55
C PRO A 137 7.14 -2.94 7.37
N GLU A 138 7.43 -3.55 8.53
CA GLU A 138 6.42 -4.11 9.43
C GLU A 138 5.28 -3.12 9.72
N ILE A 139 5.62 -1.86 9.93
CA ILE A 139 4.65 -0.79 10.24
C ILE A 139 3.70 -0.48 9.08
N ALA A 140 4.02 -0.90 7.86
CA ALA A 140 3.19 -0.75 6.67
C ALA A 140 2.25 -1.96 6.44
N LEU A 141 2.15 -2.89 7.39
CA LEU A 141 1.31 -4.08 7.28
C LEU A 141 0.26 -4.11 8.39
N ALA A 142 -0.99 -4.29 8.00
CA ALA A 142 -2.09 -4.59 8.91
C ALA A 142 -2.38 -6.10 8.88
N LYS A 143 -2.28 -6.75 10.06
CA LYS A 143 -2.69 -8.14 10.21
C LYS A 143 -4.21 -8.24 10.14
N ILE A 144 -4.70 -9.21 9.38
CA ILE A 144 -6.11 -9.50 9.18
C ILE A 144 -6.46 -10.92 9.64
N ARG A 145 -7.75 -11.25 9.65
CA ARG A 145 -8.25 -12.60 9.95
C ARG A 145 -7.79 -13.58 8.87
N GLU A 146 -7.47 -14.80 9.26
CA GLU A 146 -7.00 -15.85 8.35
C GLU A 146 -8.08 -16.34 7.38
N ASP A 147 -9.37 -16.21 7.75
CA ASP A 147 -10.49 -16.58 6.92
C ASP A 147 -10.97 -15.47 5.95
N ALA A 148 -10.34 -14.30 5.98
CA ALA A 148 -10.68 -13.19 5.10
C ALA A 148 -10.28 -13.49 3.64
N PRO A 149 -11.22 -13.40 2.67
CA PRO A 149 -10.92 -13.69 1.27
C PRO A 149 -10.03 -12.60 0.67
N PHE A 150 -8.85 -12.96 0.20
CA PHE A 150 -7.83 -12.01 -0.30
C PHE A 150 -8.33 -11.12 -1.44
N ASP A 151 -9.14 -11.67 -2.36
CA ASP A 151 -9.74 -10.97 -3.50
C ASP A 151 -10.78 -9.90 -3.10
N LYS A 152 -11.22 -9.91 -1.86
CA LYS A 152 -12.14 -8.90 -1.30
C LYS A 152 -11.40 -7.88 -0.43
N VAL A 153 -10.52 -8.36 0.44
CA VAL A 153 -9.86 -7.49 1.43
C VAL A 153 -8.70 -6.68 0.86
N CYS A 154 -8.18 -7.02 -0.32
CA CYS A 154 -7.09 -6.25 -0.95
C CYS A 154 -7.46 -4.78 -1.21
N TYR A 155 -8.75 -4.46 -1.39
CA TYR A 155 -9.23 -3.08 -1.59
C TYR A 155 -9.26 -2.23 -0.32
N ILE A 156 -9.16 -2.85 0.87
CA ILE A 156 -9.27 -2.14 2.15
C ILE A 156 -8.15 -1.10 2.29
N GLY A 157 -6.95 -1.41 1.80
CA GLY A 157 -5.80 -0.50 1.88
C GLY A 157 -5.96 0.83 1.13
N CYS A 158 -6.91 0.95 0.20
CA CYS A 158 -7.12 2.15 -0.62
C CYS A 158 -8.61 2.49 -0.78
N GLY A 159 -9.29 1.86 -1.74
CA GLY A 159 -10.64 2.26 -2.17
C GLY A 159 -11.68 2.25 -1.06
N VAL A 160 -11.65 1.22 -0.22
CA VAL A 160 -12.59 1.07 0.91
C VAL A 160 -12.37 2.16 1.97
N THR A 161 -11.15 2.29 2.46
CA THR A 161 -10.81 3.30 3.48
C THR A 161 -10.98 4.71 2.97
N THR A 162 -10.75 4.97 1.69
CA THR A 162 -10.98 6.28 1.06
C THR A 162 -12.47 6.63 1.05
N GLY A 163 -13.33 5.72 0.60
CA GLY A 163 -14.79 5.96 0.55
C GLY A 163 -15.39 6.14 1.93
N ILE A 164 -15.12 5.24 2.85
CA ILE A 164 -15.61 5.31 4.24
C ILE A 164 -15.06 6.56 4.96
N GLY A 165 -13.78 6.85 4.77
CA GLY A 165 -13.15 8.03 5.37
C GLY A 165 -13.72 9.36 4.87
N ALA A 166 -14.14 9.43 3.60
CA ALA A 166 -14.82 10.58 3.05
C ALA A 166 -16.15 10.87 3.78
N VAL A 167 -16.91 9.84 4.10
CA VAL A 167 -18.18 9.94 4.83
C VAL A 167 -17.97 10.34 6.30
N ILE A 168 -17.14 9.56 7.01
CA ILE A 168 -17.04 9.68 8.46
C ILE A 168 -16.18 10.89 8.87
N TYR A 169 -15.04 11.10 8.22
CA TYR A 169 -14.05 12.08 8.67
C TYR A 169 -14.10 13.40 7.91
N THR A 170 -14.38 13.37 6.60
CA THR A 170 -14.39 14.57 5.77
C THR A 170 -15.76 15.24 5.74
N ALA A 171 -16.78 14.53 5.29
CA ALA A 171 -18.15 15.05 5.22
C ALA A 171 -18.87 15.05 6.56
N LYS A 172 -18.45 14.19 7.51
CA LYS A 172 -19.04 14.02 8.84
C LYS A 172 -20.56 13.81 8.76
N VAL A 173 -20.95 12.90 7.89
CA VAL A 173 -22.36 12.59 7.65
C VAL A 173 -23.00 12.05 8.93
N GLU A 174 -24.11 12.65 9.35
CA GLU A 174 -24.85 12.26 10.53
C GLU A 174 -25.95 11.24 10.19
N ALA A 175 -26.35 10.44 11.17
CA ALA A 175 -27.45 9.49 11.00
C ALA A 175 -28.74 10.22 10.60
N GLY A 176 -29.42 9.73 9.56
CA GLY A 176 -30.62 10.34 9.00
C GLY A 176 -30.40 11.43 7.97
N ALA A 177 -29.14 11.78 7.65
CA ALA A 177 -28.84 12.73 6.58
C ALA A 177 -29.21 12.17 5.20
N ASN A 178 -29.65 13.06 4.30
CA ASN A 178 -29.79 12.73 2.89
C ASN A 178 -28.47 12.98 2.16
N VAL A 179 -27.96 11.98 1.48
CA VAL A 179 -26.66 12.02 0.78
C VAL A 179 -26.88 11.71 -0.69
N VAL A 180 -26.24 12.48 -1.56
CA VAL A 180 -26.19 12.22 -3.00
C VAL A 180 -24.77 11.90 -3.40
N VAL A 181 -24.59 10.77 -4.09
CA VAL A 181 -23.28 10.30 -4.54
C VAL A 181 -23.24 10.33 -6.06
N PHE A 182 -22.30 11.09 -6.63
CA PHE A 182 -22.04 11.13 -8.06
C PHE A 182 -20.89 10.18 -8.41
N GLY A 183 -21.20 9.15 -9.19
CA GLY A 183 -20.27 8.10 -9.59
C GLY A 183 -20.30 6.86 -8.70
N LEU A 184 -20.42 5.69 -9.35
CA LEU A 184 -20.54 4.38 -8.71
C LEU A 184 -19.30 3.51 -8.98
N GLY A 185 -18.11 4.12 -8.99
CA GLY A 185 -16.85 3.42 -8.99
C GLY A 185 -16.47 2.91 -7.59
N GLY A 186 -15.26 2.37 -7.44
CA GLY A 186 -14.79 1.78 -6.16
C GLY A 186 -14.97 2.72 -4.96
N ILE A 187 -14.68 4.02 -5.10
CA ILE A 187 -14.86 5.00 -4.02
C ILE A 187 -16.35 5.24 -3.75
N GLY A 188 -17.15 5.54 -4.79
CA GLY A 188 -18.56 5.86 -4.63
C GLY A 188 -19.39 4.73 -4.02
N LEU A 189 -19.09 3.47 -4.39
CA LEU A 189 -19.74 2.31 -3.79
C LEU A 189 -19.41 2.18 -2.29
N ASN A 190 -18.18 2.48 -1.87
CA ASN A 190 -17.80 2.47 -0.45
C ASN A 190 -18.32 3.70 0.32
N VAL A 191 -18.66 4.80 -0.36
CA VAL A 191 -19.38 5.92 0.26
C VAL A 191 -20.82 5.56 0.58
N ILE A 192 -21.47 4.71 -0.24
CA ILE A 192 -22.88 4.30 -0.08
C ILE A 192 -23.05 3.28 1.06
N GLN A 193 -22.07 2.43 1.30
CA GLN A 193 -22.10 1.43 2.39
C GLN A 193 -22.18 2.06 3.77
#